data_dafda2fdd51e3dd8add5237cc8087ad2
#
_entry.id   dafda2fdd51e3dd8add5237cc8087ad2
#
_cell.length_a   1.000
_cell.length_b   1.000
_cell.length_c   1.000
_cell.angle_alpha   90.00
_cell.angle_beta   90.00
_cell.angle_gamma   90.00
#
_symmetry.space_group_name_H-M   'P 1'
#
loop_
_entity.id
_entity.type
_entity.pdbx_description
1 polymer ?
#
loop_
_entity_poly.entity_id
_entity_poly.type
_entity_poly.pdbx_seq_one_letter_code
_entity_poly.pdbx_strand_id
1 'polypeptide(L)'
;MNWNNHNIPIDPESASLIEQLAVDYINHSEHCMVVDGYAGWDKNYRVKVRTFCTRTYHALFMRNMLIRPTEKELEEDFSKGVDIQIFNAGEMNISKNIPGVTANMVTALNLSQRRMTILGTQFAGEMKKSVFKILQYYYPRKNILTLHSSATLNENGTTTLMCGLSATGKTALGLRSDKRKIIGDDETCWTNDGIFNIEGGCYAKIIDLDRTIEPEIFNSIRYGSIVENASFHPDSRSINFNDVSITPNSRTSFPLNFLKNVNLPAVGPHPKNIIFLTCDTKGVLPPVAKLNHDQAYYQFLSGYTAKIGGTDLSASTPSSTFSSCFGEIFLPLHPTVYANMLIEKIKKHNVNVWLVNTG
;
A
#
# COMPACT_ATOMS: atom_id res chain seq x y z
N MET A 1 -16.04 13.21 -1.24
CA MET A 1 -14.73 13.05 -1.91
C MET A 1 -13.87 14.28 -1.66
N ASN A 2 -12.58 14.07 -1.46
CA ASN A 2 -11.57 15.13 -1.45
C ASN A 2 -11.03 15.27 -2.89
N TRP A 3 -11.64 16.17 -3.67
CA TRP A 3 -11.20 16.46 -5.03
C TRP A 3 -9.94 17.33 -4.97
N ASN A 4 -8.87 16.88 -5.57
CA ASN A 4 -7.55 17.54 -5.58
C ASN A 4 -6.74 17.06 -6.80
N ASN A 5 -5.47 17.38 -6.88
CA ASN A 5 -4.60 16.97 -7.98
C ASN A 5 -4.40 15.42 -8.10
N HIS A 6 -4.76 14.66 -7.06
CA HIS A 6 -4.64 13.20 -7.04
C HIS A 6 -5.99 12.49 -7.22
N ASN A 7 -7.11 13.19 -6.98
CA ASN A 7 -8.45 12.67 -7.14
C ASN A 7 -9.20 13.56 -8.16
N ILE A 8 -9.11 13.22 -9.43
CA ILE A 8 -9.71 13.95 -10.53
C ILE A 8 -11.11 13.36 -10.78
N PRO A 9 -12.18 14.18 -10.82
CA PRO A 9 -13.50 13.67 -11.13
C PRO A 9 -13.60 13.27 -12.62
N ILE A 10 -14.21 12.12 -12.87
CA ILE A 10 -14.61 11.66 -14.20
C ILE A 10 -16.14 11.61 -14.21
N ASP A 11 -16.76 12.06 -15.30
CA ASP A 11 -18.19 11.98 -15.43
C ASP A 11 -18.69 10.53 -15.56
N PRO A 12 -19.96 10.25 -15.22
CA PRO A 12 -20.48 8.88 -15.20
C PRO A 12 -20.46 8.17 -16.56
N GLU A 13 -20.64 8.90 -17.65
CA GLU A 13 -20.63 8.31 -19.01
C GLU A 13 -19.23 7.89 -19.40
N SER A 14 -18.23 8.76 -19.21
CA SER A 14 -16.82 8.46 -19.40
C SER A 14 -16.33 7.32 -18.52
N ALA A 15 -16.74 7.31 -17.24
CA ALA A 15 -16.40 6.23 -16.32
C ALA A 15 -16.98 4.88 -16.78
N SER A 16 -18.22 4.87 -17.26
CA SER A 16 -18.87 3.68 -17.80
C SER A 16 -18.20 3.18 -19.07
N LEU A 17 -17.82 4.10 -19.96
CA LEU A 17 -17.07 3.78 -21.18
C LEU A 17 -15.71 3.17 -20.88
N ILE A 18 -14.97 3.73 -19.91
CA ILE A 18 -13.68 3.21 -19.46
C ILE A 18 -13.82 1.79 -18.92
N GLU A 19 -14.84 1.52 -18.10
CA GLU A 19 -15.10 0.17 -17.58
C GLU A 19 -15.46 -0.79 -18.71
N GLN A 20 -16.33 -0.39 -19.64
CA GLN A 20 -16.72 -1.22 -20.78
C GLN A 20 -15.52 -1.59 -21.67
N LEU A 21 -14.65 -0.61 -21.96
CA LEU A 21 -13.45 -0.86 -22.76
C LEU A 21 -12.55 -1.90 -22.09
N ALA A 22 -12.37 -1.85 -20.77
CA ALA A 22 -11.57 -2.83 -20.06
C ALA A 22 -12.22 -4.22 -20.08
N VAL A 23 -13.52 -4.31 -19.85
CA VAL A 23 -14.28 -5.57 -19.88
C VAL A 23 -14.22 -6.20 -21.27
N ASP A 24 -14.42 -5.40 -22.32
CA ASP A 24 -14.36 -5.87 -23.70
C ASP A 24 -12.96 -6.36 -24.05
N TYR A 25 -11.91 -5.63 -23.65
CA TYR A 25 -10.54 -6.05 -23.86
C TYR A 25 -10.25 -7.40 -23.17
N ILE A 26 -10.64 -7.55 -21.92
CA ILE A 26 -10.44 -8.79 -21.15
C ILE A 26 -11.20 -9.96 -21.79
N ASN A 27 -12.43 -9.73 -22.25
CA ASN A 27 -13.25 -10.77 -22.87
C ASN A 27 -12.74 -11.23 -24.25
N HIS A 28 -12.05 -10.34 -25.00
CA HIS A 28 -11.44 -10.68 -26.28
C HIS A 28 -9.99 -11.14 -26.16
N SER A 29 -9.39 -11.09 -24.98
CA SER A 29 -8.02 -11.57 -24.76
C SER A 29 -7.96 -13.09 -24.78
N GLU A 30 -6.85 -13.63 -25.27
CA GLU A 30 -6.61 -15.08 -25.32
C GLU A 30 -6.71 -15.74 -23.93
N HIS A 31 -6.28 -15.01 -22.91
CA HIS A 31 -6.30 -15.48 -21.52
C HIS A 31 -6.90 -14.41 -20.59
N CYS A 32 -7.84 -14.85 -19.77
CA CYS A 32 -8.32 -14.08 -18.63
C CYS A 32 -8.05 -14.87 -17.35
N MET A 33 -7.28 -14.28 -16.46
CA MET A 33 -7.01 -14.84 -15.14
C MET A 33 -7.87 -14.14 -14.10
N VAL A 34 -8.50 -14.95 -13.25
CA VAL A 34 -9.32 -14.47 -12.13
C VAL A 34 -8.60 -14.81 -10.83
N VAL A 35 -8.40 -13.81 -9.98
CA VAL A 35 -7.80 -14.01 -8.67
C VAL A 35 -8.76 -13.54 -7.59
N ASP A 36 -9.17 -14.47 -6.75
CA ASP A 36 -9.97 -14.23 -5.57
C ASP A 36 -9.09 -14.21 -4.31
N GLY A 37 -9.35 -13.27 -3.42
CA GLY A 37 -8.64 -13.17 -2.15
C GLY A 37 -9.31 -12.20 -1.19
N TYR A 38 -8.90 -12.26 0.08
CA TYR A 38 -9.37 -11.30 1.07
C TYR A 38 -8.37 -10.15 1.24
N ALA A 39 -8.89 -8.96 1.51
CA ALA A 39 -8.14 -7.84 2.06
C ALA A 39 -8.57 -7.64 3.52
N GLY A 40 -7.58 -7.64 4.45
CA GLY A 40 -7.80 -7.56 5.88
C GLY A 40 -7.71 -8.91 6.61
N TRP A 41 -6.79 -8.99 7.58
CA TRP A 41 -6.57 -10.21 8.36
C TRP A 41 -7.59 -10.44 9.47
N ASP A 42 -8.28 -9.39 9.92
CA ASP A 42 -9.38 -9.56 10.87
C ASP A 42 -10.64 -10.03 10.14
N LYS A 43 -11.12 -11.21 10.51
CA LYS A 43 -12.27 -11.85 9.87
C LYS A 43 -13.57 -11.06 9.98
N ASN A 44 -13.71 -10.20 11.01
CA ASN A 44 -14.89 -9.36 11.20
C ASN A 44 -14.95 -8.18 10.23
N TYR A 45 -13.78 -7.79 9.69
CA TYR A 45 -13.63 -6.59 8.88
C TYR A 45 -13.10 -6.85 7.47
N ARG A 46 -12.64 -8.08 7.18
CA ARG A 46 -12.09 -8.44 5.86
C ARG A 46 -13.12 -8.27 4.74
N VAL A 47 -12.64 -7.94 3.56
CA VAL A 47 -13.46 -7.83 2.35
C VAL A 47 -12.98 -8.78 1.28
N LYS A 48 -13.92 -9.25 0.44
CA LYS A 48 -13.65 -10.14 -0.70
C LYS A 48 -13.28 -9.30 -1.92
N VAL A 49 -12.14 -9.61 -2.53
CA VAL A 49 -11.61 -8.94 -3.72
C VAL A 49 -11.51 -9.94 -4.86
N ARG A 50 -12.02 -9.57 -6.04
CA ARG A 50 -11.83 -10.31 -7.29
C ARG A 50 -11.13 -9.44 -8.30
N THR A 51 -10.02 -9.93 -8.83
CA THR A 51 -9.25 -9.27 -9.87
C THR A 51 -9.34 -10.05 -11.17
N PHE A 52 -9.66 -9.35 -12.25
CA PHE A 52 -9.62 -9.85 -13.62
C PHE A 52 -8.40 -9.21 -14.31
N CYS A 53 -7.53 -10.03 -14.89
CA CYS A 53 -6.33 -9.56 -15.58
C CYS A 53 -5.93 -10.50 -16.71
N THR A 54 -5.17 -9.97 -17.67
CA THR A 54 -4.73 -10.71 -18.86
C THR A 54 -3.30 -11.22 -18.76
N ARG A 55 -2.55 -10.75 -17.74
CA ARG A 55 -1.14 -11.12 -17.56
C ARG A 55 -0.92 -11.97 -16.31
N THR A 56 -0.19 -13.07 -16.49
CA THR A 56 0.13 -14.03 -15.42
C THR A 56 0.83 -13.38 -14.23
N TYR A 57 1.75 -12.42 -14.47
CA TYR A 57 2.44 -11.77 -13.38
C TYR A 57 1.50 -10.89 -12.53
N HIS A 58 0.48 -10.25 -13.13
CA HIS A 58 -0.56 -9.53 -12.40
C HIS A 58 -1.38 -10.47 -11.50
N ALA A 59 -1.72 -11.65 -12.02
CA ALA A 59 -2.42 -12.66 -11.24
C ALA A 59 -1.57 -13.15 -10.07
N LEU A 60 -0.30 -13.46 -10.28
CA LEU A 60 0.61 -13.87 -9.22
C LEU A 60 0.85 -12.73 -8.22
N PHE A 61 0.96 -11.48 -8.69
CA PHE A 61 1.07 -10.30 -7.82
C PHE A 61 -0.12 -10.20 -6.85
N MET A 62 -1.34 -10.25 -7.38
CA MET A 62 -2.54 -10.19 -6.52
C MET A 62 -2.65 -11.40 -5.60
N ARG A 63 -2.23 -12.59 -6.06
CA ARG A 63 -2.13 -13.78 -5.22
C ARG A 63 -1.11 -13.65 -4.09
N ASN A 64 -0.06 -12.84 -4.27
CA ASN A 64 0.89 -12.50 -3.21
C ASN A 64 0.34 -11.43 -2.27
N MET A 65 -0.37 -10.43 -2.81
CA MET A 65 -0.82 -9.28 -2.04
C MET A 65 -2.14 -9.47 -1.30
N LEU A 66 -3.01 -10.38 -1.77
CA LEU A 66 -4.25 -10.73 -1.08
C LEU A 66 -4.04 -11.93 -0.14
N ILE A 67 -4.86 -12.01 0.90
CA ILE A 67 -4.92 -13.18 1.78
C ILE A 67 -5.62 -14.30 1.00
N ARG A 68 -4.95 -15.43 0.84
CA ARG A 68 -5.46 -16.56 0.07
C ARG A 68 -6.60 -17.24 0.79
N PRO A 69 -7.77 -17.37 0.17
CA PRO A 69 -8.84 -18.19 0.72
C PRO A 69 -8.49 -19.67 0.63
N THR A 70 -9.06 -20.45 1.51
CA THR A 70 -9.10 -21.91 1.39
C THR A 70 -10.09 -22.33 0.29
N GLU A 71 -10.00 -23.57 -0.19
CA GLU A 71 -10.95 -24.10 -1.19
C GLU A 71 -12.39 -23.98 -0.69
N LYS A 72 -12.63 -24.32 0.57
CA LYS A 72 -13.94 -24.17 1.21
C LYS A 72 -14.44 -22.72 1.21
N GLU A 73 -13.58 -21.75 1.54
CA GLU A 73 -13.95 -20.33 1.50
C GLU A 73 -14.23 -19.84 0.06
N LEU A 74 -13.50 -20.36 -0.94
CA LEU A 74 -13.81 -20.07 -2.34
C LEU A 74 -15.23 -20.53 -2.72
N GLU A 75 -15.60 -21.75 -2.35
CA GLU A 75 -16.91 -22.32 -2.64
C GLU A 75 -18.04 -21.64 -1.85
N GLU A 76 -17.84 -21.39 -0.56
CA GLU A 76 -18.91 -20.89 0.33
C GLU A 76 -19.05 -19.36 0.31
N ASP A 77 -17.93 -18.62 0.24
CA ASP A 77 -17.94 -17.16 0.37
C ASP A 77 -17.92 -16.44 -0.98
N PHE A 78 -17.00 -16.84 -1.89
CA PHE A 78 -16.83 -16.14 -3.16
C PHE A 78 -17.89 -16.48 -4.20
N SER A 79 -18.55 -17.63 -4.10
CA SER A 79 -19.72 -17.99 -4.93
C SER A 79 -20.89 -17.04 -4.73
N LYS A 80 -21.03 -16.44 -3.55
CA LYS A 80 -22.10 -15.48 -3.19
C LYS A 80 -21.81 -14.04 -3.63
N GLY A 81 -20.72 -13.81 -4.38
CA GLY A 81 -20.29 -12.50 -4.83
C GLY A 81 -19.11 -11.96 -4.04
N VAL A 82 -18.60 -10.82 -4.47
CA VAL A 82 -17.41 -10.15 -3.93
C VAL A 82 -17.71 -8.70 -3.58
N ASP A 83 -16.88 -8.12 -2.70
CA ASP A 83 -17.06 -6.75 -2.24
C ASP A 83 -16.37 -5.73 -3.16
N ILE A 84 -15.25 -6.12 -3.76
CA ILE A 84 -14.42 -5.26 -4.61
C ILE A 84 -14.09 -6.03 -5.90
N GLN A 85 -14.20 -5.34 -7.04
CA GLN A 85 -13.79 -5.86 -8.35
C GLN A 85 -12.73 -4.97 -8.98
N ILE A 86 -11.70 -5.59 -9.55
CA ILE A 86 -10.63 -4.90 -10.28
C ILE A 86 -10.58 -5.47 -11.69
N PHE A 87 -10.75 -4.59 -12.69
CA PHE A 87 -10.59 -4.91 -14.10
C PHE A 87 -9.26 -4.33 -14.58
N ASN A 88 -8.26 -5.19 -14.77
CA ASN A 88 -6.93 -4.77 -15.22
C ASN A 88 -6.71 -5.16 -16.67
N ALA A 89 -6.85 -4.19 -17.55
CA ALA A 89 -6.52 -4.23 -18.97
C ALA A 89 -5.31 -3.32 -19.26
N GLY A 90 -4.26 -3.44 -18.47
CA GLY A 90 -3.10 -2.52 -18.47
C GLY A 90 -2.33 -2.44 -19.79
N GLU A 91 -2.46 -3.43 -20.67
CA GLU A 91 -1.85 -3.42 -22.01
C GLU A 91 -2.65 -2.58 -23.01
N MET A 92 -3.92 -2.30 -22.71
CA MET A 92 -4.79 -1.49 -23.56
C MET A 92 -4.53 0.00 -23.33
N ASN A 93 -4.01 0.72 -24.31
CA ASN A 93 -3.92 2.17 -24.27
C ASN A 93 -5.30 2.81 -24.37
N ILE A 94 -5.49 3.89 -23.64
CA ILE A 94 -6.75 4.66 -23.68
C ILE A 94 -6.57 5.97 -24.45
N SER A 95 -7.61 6.39 -25.15
CA SER A 95 -7.64 7.68 -25.86
C SER A 95 -7.83 8.84 -24.89
N LYS A 96 -7.03 9.90 -25.07
CA LYS A 96 -7.20 11.17 -24.37
C LYS A 96 -8.47 11.95 -24.77
N ASN A 97 -9.19 11.48 -25.80
CA ASN A 97 -10.45 12.10 -26.23
C ASN A 97 -11.63 11.79 -25.29
N ILE A 98 -11.44 10.90 -24.31
CA ILE A 98 -12.46 10.63 -23.29
C ILE A 98 -12.37 11.74 -22.24
N PRO A 99 -13.47 12.46 -21.93
CA PRO A 99 -13.46 13.49 -20.91
C PRO A 99 -12.92 12.99 -19.57
N GLY A 100 -12.04 13.78 -18.94
CA GLY A 100 -11.37 13.42 -17.68
C GLY A 100 -10.13 12.55 -17.83
N VAL A 101 -9.82 12.02 -19.02
CA VAL A 101 -8.59 11.26 -19.28
C VAL A 101 -7.49 12.21 -19.75
N THR A 102 -6.43 12.35 -18.98
CA THR A 102 -5.33 13.29 -19.22
C THR A 102 -4.07 12.65 -19.78
N ALA A 103 -3.98 11.31 -19.76
CA ALA A 103 -2.84 10.54 -20.23
C ALA A 103 -3.29 9.32 -21.04
N ASN A 104 -2.36 8.59 -21.67
CA ASN A 104 -2.66 7.33 -22.36
C ASN A 104 -2.94 6.15 -21.38
N MET A 105 -3.08 6.46 -20.11
CA MET A 105 -3.40 5.52 -19.05
C MET A 105 -4.42 6.12 -18.10
N VAL A 106 -5.22 5.29 -17.47
CA VAL A 106 -6.20 5.68 -16.46
C VAL A 106 -6.37 4.60 -15.41
N THR A 107 -6.48 5.03 -14.17
CA THR A 107 -6.93 4.21 -13.04
C THR A 107 -8.23 4.83 -12.52
N ALA A 108 -9.36 4.31 -13.01
CA ALA A 108 -10.69 4.84 -12.71
C ALA A 108 -11.34 4.09 -11.54
N LEU A 109 -11.80 4.84 -10.53
CA LEU A 109 -12.40 4.31 -9.32
C LEU A 109 -13.88 4.62 -9.26
N ASN A 110 -14.72 3.60 -9.31
CA ASN A 110 -16.16 3.68 -9.04
C ASN A 110 -16.43 3.26 -7.60
N LEU A 111 -16.55 4.25 -6.71
CA LEU A 111 -16.78 3.97 -5.28
C LEU A 111 -18.17 3.37 -5.02
N SER A 112 -19.22 3.80 -5.73
CA SER A 112 -20.58 3.30 -5.49
C SER A 112 -20.70 1.80 -5.75
N GLN A 113 -19.99 1.31 -6.77
CA GLN A 113 -19.95 -0.10 -7.16
C GLN A 113 -18.73 -0.85 -6.57
N ARG A 114 -17.80 -0.12 -5.92
CA ARG A 114 -16.51 -0.65 -5.43
C ARG A 114 -15.71 -1.35 -6.53
N ARG A 115 -15.64 -0.70 -7.68
CA ARG A 115 -14.93 -1.20 -8.85
C ARG A 115 -13.75 -0.30 -9.19
N MET A 116 -12.69 -0.93 -9.66
CA MET A 116 -11.51 -0.26 -10.19
C MET A 116 -11.22 -0.77 -11.58
N THR A 117 -10.99 0.17 -12.51
CA THR A 117 -10.60 -0.12 -13.89
C THR A 117 -9.23 0.47 -14.17
N ILE A 118 -8.33 -0.33 -14.71
CA ILE A 118 -6.94 0.02 -14.99
C ILE A 118 -6.69 -0.20 -16.48
N LEU A 119 -6.31 0.86 -17.19
CA LEU A 119 -5.94 0.86 -18.62
C LEU A 119 -4.62 1.59 -18.83
N GLY A 120 -3.81 1.14 -19.78
CA GLY A 120 -2.61 1.81 -20.27
C GLY A 120 -1.40 1.77 -19.32
N THR A 121 -1.49 1.07 -18.20
CA THR A 121 -0.35 0.84 -17.31
C THR A 121 -0.25 -0.61 -16.89
N GLN A 122 0.95 -1.14 -16.92
CA GLN A 122 1.24 -2.51 -16.48
C GLN A 122 1.83 -2.55 -15.06
N PHE A 123 1.90 -1.40 -14.37
CA PHE A 123 2.42 -1.32 -13.00
C PHE A 123 1.48 -2.05 -12.03
N ALA A 124 1.96 -3.17 -11.48
CA ALA A 124 1.13 -4.04 -10.64
C ALA A 124 0.64 -3.37 -9.35
N GLY A 125 1.39 -2.39 -8.84
CA GLY A 125 1.04 -1.63 -7.64
C GLY A 125 -0.30 -0.90 -7.71
N GLU A 126 -0.81 -0.58 -8.92
CA GLU A 126 -2.13 0.05 -9.10
C GLU A 126 -3.26 -0.83 -8.55
N MET A 127 -3.21 -2.14 -8.76
CA MET A 127 -4.22 -3.06 -8.24
C MET A 127 -4.25 -3.09 -6.71
N LYS A 128 -3.08 -3.17 -6.08
CA LYS A 128 -2.92 -3.13 -4.62
C LYS A 128 -3.47 -1.82 -4.05
N LYS A 129 -3.00 -0.70 -4.59
CA LYS A 129 -3.39 0.64 -4.11
C LYS A 129 -4.85 0.96 -4.38
N SER A 130 -5.47 0.32 -5.37
CA SER A 130 -6.90 0.38 -5.62
C SER A 130 -7.72 -0.16 -4.46
N VAL A 131 -7.36 -1.34 -3.95
CA VAL A 131 -8.01 -1.93 -2.76
C VAL A 131 -7.89 -0.99 -1.58
N PHE A 132 -6.68 -0.52 -1.29
CA PHE A 132 -6.42 0.41 -0.19
C PHE A 132 -7.26 1.69 -0.32
N LYS A 133 -7.30 2.31 -1.52
CA LYS A 133 -8.06 3.54 -1.76
C LYS A 133 -9.57 3.34 -1.55
N ILE A 134 -10.12 2.20 -1.95
CA ILE A 134 -11.52 1.85 -1.67
C ILE A 134 -11.76 1.74 -0.16
N LEU A 135 -10.87 1.04 0.56
CA LEU A 135 -10.99 0.87 2.01
C LEU A 135 -10.79 2.19 2.76
N GLN A 136 -9.90 3.07 2.30
CA GLN A 136 -9.73 4.44 2.79
C GLN A 136 -11.01 5.29 2.70
N TYR A 137 -11.92 4.96 1.77
CA TYR A 137 -13.21 5.62 1.67
C TYR A 137 -14.26 5.01 2.60
N TYR A 138 -14.33 3.69 2.67
CA TYR A 138 -15.41 2.99 3.38
C TYR A 138 -15.14 2.79 4.87
N TYR A 139 -13.91 2.49 5.26
CA TYR A 139 -13.59 2.14 6.63
C TYR A 139 -13.74 3.30 7.62
N PRO A 140 -13.34 4.54 7.32
CA PRO A 140 -13.59 5.66 8.23
C PRO A 140 -15.07 5.87 8.58
N ARG A 141 -15.98 5.56 7.65
CA ARG A 141 -17.44 5.61 7.87
C ARG A 141 -17.96 4.53 8.83
N LYS A 142 -17.15 3.51 9.08
CA LYS A 142 -17.39 2.43 10.03
C LYS A 142 -16.53 2.58 11.30
N ASN A 143 -15.97 3.76 11.54
CA ASN A 143 -15.04 4.04 12.64
C ASN A 143 -13.78 3.16 12.64
N ILE A 144 -13.32 2.73 11.48
CA ILE A 144 -12.07 2.01 11.27
C ILE A 144 -11.08 2.99 10.64
N LEU A 145 -10.00 3.32 11.36
CA LEU A 145 -8.95 4.19 10.84
C LEU A 145 -8.01 3.38 9.95
N THR A 146 -7.84 3.82 8.72
CA THR A 146 -6.87 3.28 7.78
C THR A 146 -5.61 4.14 7.77
N LEU A 147 -4.44 3.52 7.81
CA LEU A 147 -3.14 4.18 7.92
C LEU A 147 -2.17 3.64 6.87
N HIS A 148 -1.46 4.54 6.21
CA HIS A 148 -0.26 4.20 5.45
C HIS A 148 0.89 4.02 6.45
N SER A 149 0.97 2.85 7.04
CA SER A 149 1.89 2.55 8.14
C SER A 149 2.32 1.10 8.15
N SER A 150 3.53 0.85 8.62
CA SER A 150 3.92 -0.47 9.08
C SER A 150 3.50 -0.69 10.53
N ALA A 151 3.36 -1.96 10.92
CA ALA A 151 2.96 -2.38 12.25
C ALA A 151 3.80 -3.55 12.73
N THR A 152 4.26 -3.48 13.98
CA THR A 152 5.06 -4.55 14.61
C THR A 152 4.53 -4.91 15.99
N LEU A 153 4.71 -6.17 16.38
CA LEU A 153 4.42 -6.72 17.69
C LEU A 153 5.71 -7.14 18.36
N ASN A 154 6.01 -6.63 19.55
CA ASN A 154 7.16 -7.08 20.32
C ASN A 154 6.85 -8.35 21.16
N GLU A 155 7.87 -8.93 21.79
CA GLU A 155 7.76 -10.14 22.62
C GLU A 155 6.79 -9.97 23.81
N ASN A 156 6.63 -8.75 24.31
CA ASN A 156 5.71 -8.44 25.42
C ASN A 156 4.26 -8.20 24.95
N GLY A 157 3.93 -8.49 23.69
CA GLY A 157 2.61 -8.26 23.13
C GLY A 157 2.28 -6.78 22.86
N THR A 158 3.29 -5.89 22.84
CA THR A 158 3.07 -4.45 22.59
C THR A 158 3.17 -4.14 21.11
N THR A 159 2.15 -3.50 20.55
CA THR A 159 2.11 -3.06 19.16
C THR A 159 2.68 -1.64 19.00
N THR A 160 3.45 -1.45 17.93
CA THR A 160 3.96 -0.16 17.48
C THR A 160 3.57 0.06 16.02
N LEU A 161 3.00 1.24 15.72
CA LEU A 161 2.75 1.71 14.36
C LEU A 161 3.86 2.68 13.94
N MET A 162 4.30 2.60 12.68
CA MET A 162 5.29 3.50 12.09
C MET A 162 4.71 4.12 10.82
N CYS A 163 4.43 5.42 10.87
CA CYS A 163 3.93 6.20 9.74
C CYS A 163 5.07 7.04 9.14
N GLY A 164 5.07 7.16 7.83
CA GLY A 164 6.06 7.94 7.09
C GLY A 164 5.93 7.71 5.59
N LEU A 165 6.51 8.56 4.77
CA LEU A 165 6.56 8.36 3.33
C LEU A 165 7.51 7.21 2.93
N SER A 166 7.47 6.86 1.65
CA SER A 166 8.46 5.93 1.08
C SER A 166 9.88 6.43 1.36
N ALA A 167 10.81 5.51 1.62
CA ALA A 167 12.22 5.78 1.94
C ALA A 167 12.49 6.49 3.29
N THR A 168 11.50 6.73 4.15
CA THR A 168 11.76 7.21 5.52
C THR A 168 12.15 6.09 6.50
N GLY A 169 12.21 4.84 6.04
CA GLY A 169 12.70 3.72 6.82
C GLY A 169 11.62 2.85 7.49
N LYS A 170 10.32 2.98 7.13
CA LYS A 170 9.24 2.13 7.70
C LYS A 170 9.58 0.65 7.64
N THR A 171 9.80 0.13 6.45
CA THR A 171 10.10 -1.29 6.19
C THR A 171 11.39 -1.72 6.89
N ALA A 172 12.46 -0.92 6.74
CA ALA A 172 13.74 -1.22 7.34
C ALA A 172 13.66 -1.32 8.87
N LEU A 173 12.99 -0.38 9.54
CA LEU A 173 12.81 -0.42 11.00
C LEU A 173 11.88 -1.55 11.46
N GLY A 174 10.86 -1.86 10.66
CA GLY A 174 9.92 -2.95 10.94
C GLY A 174 10.57 -4.33 10.88
N LEU A 175 11.44 -4.54 9.89
CA LEU A 175 12.03 -5.85 9.58
C LEU A 175 13.37 -6.11 10.26
N ARG A 176 14.10 -5.07 10.70
CA ARG A 176 15.47 -5.22 11.28
C ARG A 176 15.54 -5.80 12.68
N SER A 177 14.44 -5.93 13.39
CA SER A 177 14.48 -6.36 14.79
C SER A 177 14.08 -7.81 14.94
N ASP A 178 15.01 -8.67 15.33
CA ASP A 178 14.73 -10.06 15.71
C ASP A 178 13.77 -10.19 16.91
N LYS A 179 13.62 -9.12 17.71
CA LYS A 179 12.74 -9.06 18.89
C LYS A 179 11.31 -8.58 18.57
N ARG A 180 11.01 -8.36 17.29
CA ARG A 180 9.68 -7.90 16.85
C ARG A 180 9.20 -8.75 15.70
N LYS A 181 7.91 -9.09 15.74
CA LYS A 181 7.22 -9.71 14.61
C LYS A 181 6.53 -8.62 13.81
N ILE A 182 6.62 -8.68 12.49
CA ILE A 182 5.85 -7.80 11.63
C ILE A 182 4.39 -8.22 11.59
N ILE A 183 3.48 -7.27 11.74
CA ILE A 183 2.05 -7.42 11.49
C ILE A 183 1.75 -7.00 10.05
N GLY A 184 2.29 -5.89 9.61
CA GLY A 184 2.14 -5.37 8.26
C GLY A 184 3.19 -4.34 7.92
N ASP A 185 3.48 -4.20 6.62
CA ASP A 185 4.56 -3.33 6.14
C ASP A 185 4.07 -1.93 5.72
N ASP A 186 2.88 -1.83 5.14
CA ASP A 186 2.49 -0.62 4.42
C ASP A 186 1.05 -0.13 4.72
N GLU A 187 0.09 -1.02 4.97
CA GLU A 187 -1.34 -0.69 5.06
C GLU A 187 -1.98 -1.32 6.29
N THR A 188 -2.21 -0.53 7.31
CA THR A 188 -2.74 -0.98 8.59
C THR A 188 -4.09 -0.34 8.89
N CYS A 189 -5.02 -1.10 9.45
CA CYS A 189 -6.28 -0.63 9.97
C CYS A 189 -6.29 -0.65 11.49
N TRP A 190 -6.88 0.38 12.13
CA TRP A 190 -7.08 0.46 13.56
C TRP A 190 -8.57 0.52 13.88
N THR A 191 -9.09 -0.57 14.45
CA THR A 191 -10.50 -0.76 14.83
C THR A 191 -10.76 -0.39 16.29
N ASN A 192 -11.90 -0.80 16.81
CA ASN A 192 -12.20 -0.74 18.23
C ASN A 192 -11.60 -1.92 19.02
N ASP A 193 -11.18 -2.97 18.34
CA ASP A 193 -10.71 -4.23 18.94
C ASP A 193 -9.19 -4.39 18.86
N GLY A 194 -8.52 -3.55 18.07
CA GLY A 194 -7.09 -3.62 17.84
C GLY A 194 -6.72 -3.19 16.43
N ILE A 195 -5.60 -3.67 15.93
CA ILE A 195 -5.13 -3.40 14.57
C ILE A 195 -5.09 -4.67 13.72
N PHE A 196 -5.20 -4.50 12.42
CA PHE A 196 -4.91 -5.56 11.45
C PHE A 196 -4.25 -5.00 10.19
N ASN A 197 -3.46 -5.85 9.53
CA ASN A 197 -2.91 -5.58 8.21
C ASN A 197 -3.96 -5.86 7.13
N ILE A 198 -4.01 -5.02 6.10
CA ILE A 198 -4.90 -5.21 4.94
C ILE A 198 -4.36 -6.31 4.03
N GLU A 199 -3.05 -6.41 3.89
CA GLU A 199 -2.36 -7.16 2.85
C GLU A 199 -1.95 -8.56 3.28
N GLY A 200 -1.98 -9.50 2.32
CA GLY A 200 -1.44 -10.86 2.47
C GLY A 200 0.05 -10.98 2.19
N GLY A 201 0.70 -9.91 1.71
CA GLY A 201 2.10 -9.88 1.31
C GLY A 201 2.77 -8.54 1.52
N CYS A 202 4.02 -8.46 1.06
CA CYS A 202 4.82 -7.24 1.02
C CYS A 202 5.13 -6.85 -0.42
N TYR A 203 5.25 -5.54 -0.65
CA TYR A 203 5.68 -4.97 -1.93
C TYR A 203 6.79 -3.95 -1.69
N ALA A 204 8.02 -4.44 -1.69
CA ALA A 204 9.20 -3.69 -1.29
C ALA A 204 10.01 -3.17 -2.49
N LYS A 205 10.68 -2.03 -2.32
CA LYS A 205 11.73 -1.57 -3.25
C LYS A 205 12.95 -2.48 -3.16
N ILE A 206 13.61 -2.69 -4.31
CA ILE A 206 14.82 -3.50 -4.38
C ILE A 206 16.00 -2.78 -5.04
N ILE A 207 15.84 -1.49 -5.36
CA ILE A 207 16.98 -0.69 -5.79
C ILE A 207 17.99 -0.59 -4.62
N ASP A 208 19.26 -0.79 -4.92
CA ASP A 208 20.37 -0.82 -3.95
C ASP A 208 20.16 -1.83 -2.79
N LEU A 209 19.37 -2.88 -3.03
CA LEU A 209 19.09 -3.90 -2.02
C LEU A 209 20.38 -4.62 -1.64
N ASP A 210 20.77 -4.49 -0.37
CA ASP A 210 21.94 -5.13 0.20
C ASP A 210 21.54 -6.25 1.16
N ARG A 211 22.10 -7.44 0.95
CA ARG A 211 21.82 -8.63 1.77
C ARG A 211 22.16 -8.44 3.25
N THR A 212 23.14 -7.61 3.55
CA THR A 212 23.59 -7.37 4.95
C THR A 212 22.73 -6.32 5.64
N ILE A 213 22.15 -5.39 4.86
CA ILE A 213 21.32 -4.30 5.35
C ILE A 213 19.86 -4.71 5.48
N GLU A 214 19.32 -5.41 4.48
CA GLU A 214 17.91 -5.84 4.42
C GLU A 214 17.77 -7.35 4.13
N PRO A 215 18.31 -8.21 5.01
CA PRO A 215 18.36 -9.65 4.78
C PRO A 215 16.97 -10.29 4.63
N GLU A 216 15.95 -9.80 5.32
CA GLU A 216 14.58 -10.32 5.25
C GLU A 216 13.98 -10.12 3.85
N ILE A 217 14.13 -8.94 3.25
CA ILE A 217 13.65 -8.67 1.89
C ILE A 217 14.47 -9.49 0.89
N PHE A 218 15.80 -9.47 1.01
CA PHE A 218 16.69 -10.21 0.12
C PHE A 218 16.35 -11.71 0.08
N ASN A 219 16.18 -12.35 1.23
CA ASN A 219 15.86 -13.77 1.34
C ASN A 219 14.42 -14.11 0.92
N SER A 220 13.54 -13.12 0.84
CA SER A 220 12.16 -13.28 0.35
C SER A 220 12.06 -13.27 -1.17
N ILE A 221 13.13 -12.89 -1.88
CA ILE A 221 13.22 -12.99 -3.35
C ILE A 221 13.58 -14.44 -3.71
N ARG A 222 12.56 -15.25 -3.86
CA ARG A 222 12.67 -16.69 -4.16
C ARG A 222 11.49 -17.15 -4.99
N TYR A 223 11.46 -18.43 -5.37
CA TYR A 223 10.36 -19.00 -6.15
C TYR A 223 9.00 -18.65 -5.55
N GLY A 224 8.11 -18.05 -6.37
CA GLY A 224 6.80 -17.52 -5.95
C GLY A 224 6.80 -16.02 -5.65
N SER A 225 7.97 -15.36 -5.51
CA SER A 225 8.05 -13.90 -5.53
C SER A 225 7.99 -13.36 -6.96
N ILE A 226 7.63 -12.08 -7.11
CA ILE A 226 7.74 -11.34 -8.37
C ILE A 226 8.81 -10.28 -8.21
N VAL A 227 9.60 -10.10 -9.25
CA VAL A 227 10.51 -8.97 -9.42
C VAL A 227 10.03 -8.15 -10.60
N GLU A 228 9.90 -6.85 -10.41
CA GLU A 228 9.34 -5.90 -11.35
C GLU A 228 10.32 -4.76 -11.61
N ASN A 229 10.45 -4.36 -12.88
CA ASN A 229 11.33 -3.27 -13.30
C ASN A 229 12.81 -3.46 -12.92
N ALA A 230 13.30 -4.66 -12.92
CA ALA A 230 14.70 -4.98 -12.64
C ALA A 230 15.35 -5.73 -13.82
N SER A 231 16.62 -5.47 -14.05
CA SER A 231 17.44 -6.23 -15.00
C SER A 231 18.15 -7.40 -14.31
N PHE A 232 18.69 -8.29 -15.12
CA PHE A 232 19.44 -9.45 -14.67
C PHE A 232 20.85 -9.43 -15.28
N HIS A 233 21.83 -9.88 -14.51
CA HIS A 233 23.17 -10.11 -15.04
C HIS A 233 23.10 -11.24 -16.10
N PRO A 234 23.58 -11.01 -17.34
CA PRO A 234 23.42 -11.97 -18.43
C PRO A 234 23.97 -13.37 -18.13
N ASP A 235 25.12 -13.43 -17.45
CA ASP A 235 25.86 -14.66 -17.23
C ASP A 235 25.34 -15.50 -16.06
N SER A 236 24.70 -14.86 -15.05
CA SER A 236 24.35 -15.52 -13.78
C SER A 236 22.86 -15.61 -13.53
N ARG A 237 22.03 -14.92 -14.30
CA ARG A 237 20.58 -14.73 -14.04
C ARG A 237 20.29 -14.13 -12.67
N SER A 238 21.30 -13.58 -11.98
CA SER A 238 21.09 -12.85 -10.74
C SER A 238 20.55 -11.45 -11.03
N ILE A 239 19.75 -10.93 -10.10
CA ILE A 239 19.18 -9.58 -10.22
C ILE A 239 20.29 -8.55 -10.07
N ASN A 240 20.28 -7.55 -10.96
CA ASN A 240 21.11 -6.37 -10.81
C ASN A 240 20.34 -5.30 -10.02
N PHE A 241 20.55 -5.24 -8.71
CA PHE A 241 19.86 -4.31 -7.82
C PHE A 241 20.30 -2.84 -8.00
N ASN A 242 21.38 -2.57 -8.69
CA ASN A 242 21.90 -1.22 -8.90
C ASN A 242 21.52 -0.63 -10.27
N ASP A 243 20.84 -1.42 -11.11
CA ASP A 243 20.47 -0.98 -12.45
C ASP A 243 19.19 -0.13 -12.43
N VAL A 244 19.34 1.11 -12.88
CA VAL A 244 18.25 2.09 -13.03
C VAL A 244 17.85 2.32 -14.50
N SER A 245 18.37 1.53 -15.42
CA SER A 245 18.16 1.72 -16.87
C SER A 245 16.67 1.60 -17.27
N ILE A 246 15.90 0.75 -16.57
CA ILE A 246 14.45 0.65 -16.76
C ILE A 246 13.75 1.76 -15.96
N THR A 247 13.99 1.79 -14.65
CA THR A 247 13.49 2.81 -13.72
C THR A 247 14.12 2.61 -12.33
N PRO A 248 14.31 3.66 -11.54
CA PRO A 248 14.77 3.52 -10.14
C PRO A 248 13.70 2.95 -9.20
N ASN A 249 12.52 2.56 -9.73
CA ASN A 249 11.42 1.99 -8.98
C ASN A 249 11.31 0.47 -9.19
N SER A 250 12.43 -0.24 -9.14
CA SER A 250 12.43 -1.69 -9.11
C SER A 250 11.83 -2.21 -7.79
N ARG A 251 11.02 -3.28 -7.87
CA ARG A 251 10.29 -3.81 -6.72
C ARG A 251 10.21 -5.32 -6.72
N THR A 252 9.96 -5.87 -5.54
CA THR A 252 9.58 -7.27 -5.38
C THR A 252 8.28 -7.38 -4.59
N SER A 253 7.43 -8.36 -4.98
CA SER A 253 6.28 -8.76 -4.18
C SER A 253 6.39 -10.20 -3.75
N PHE A 254 6.03 -10.48 -2.50
CA PHE A 254 6.04 -11.82 -1.93
C PHE A 254 5.00 -11.93 -0.80
N PRO A 255 4.47 -13.13 -0.52
CA PRO A 255 3.51 -13.31 0.57
C PRO A 255 4.18 -13.17 1.94
N LEU A 256 3.43 -12.71 2.94
CA LEU A 256 3.94 -12.44 4.30
C LEU A 256 4.68 -13.61 4.94
N ASN A 257 4.26 -14.84 4.68
CA ASN A 257 4.90 -16.04 5.22
C ASN A 257 6.30 -16.33 4.66
N PHE A 258 6.80 -15.51 3.72
CA PHE A 258 8.19 -15.55 3.30
C PHE A 258 9.12 -14.88 4.29
N LEU A 259 8.61 -13.96 5.10
CA LEU A 259 9.36 -13.32 6.19
C LEU A 259 9.54 -14.29 7.36
N LYS A 260 10.71 -14.26 7.97
CA LYS A 260 11.03 -15.10 9.14
C LYS A 260 10.25 -14.66 10.39
N ASN A 261 10.20 -13.35 10.63
CA ASN A 261 9.62 -12.76 11.83
C ASN A 261 8.26 -12.12 11.53
N VAL A 262 7.27 -12.93 11.12
CA VAL A 262 5.90 -12.47 10.85
C VAL A 262 4.95 -12.92 11.95
N ASN A 263 3.96 -12.06 12.29
CA ASN A 263 2.82 -12.41 13.12
C ASN A 263 1.66 -12.83 12.23
N LEU A 264 1.28 -14.10 12.27
CA LEU A 264 0.12 -14.61 11.53
C LEU A 264 -0.87 -15.26 12.51
N PRO A 265 -2.18 -14.93 12.40
CA PRO A 265 -2.78 -13.92 11.51
C PRO A 265 -2.23 -12.51 11.83
N ALA A 266 -2.16 -11.66 10.78
CA ALA A 266 -1.55 -10.34 10.88
C ALA A 266 -2.47 -9.33 11.57
N VAL A 267 -2.72 -9.58 12.85
CA VAL A 267 -3.53 -8.76 13.77
C VAL A 267 -2.73 -8.45 15.04
N GLY A 268 -3.11 -7.41 15.76
CA GLY A 268 -2.47 -7.05 17.02
C GLY A 268 -3.39 -6.23 17.92
N PRO A 269 -3.05 -6.12 19.21
CA PRO A 269 -3.79 -5.25 20.14
C PRO A 269 -3.64 -3.79 19.76
N HIS A 270 -4.36 -2.91 20.46
CA HIS A 270 -4.20 -1.46 20.29
C HIS A 270 -2.74 -1.05 20.45
N PRO A 271 -2.23 -0.16 19.57
CA PRO A 271 -0.85 0.28 19.66
C PRO A 271 -0.58 1.00 20.99
N LYS A 272 0.60 0.79 21.54
CA LYS A 272 1.12 1.55 22.69
C LYS A 272 2.02 2.69 22.23
N ASN A 273 2.58 2.57 21.04
CA ASN A 273 3.42 3.60 20.45
C ASN A 273 3.07 3.82 18.98
N ILE A 274 3.10 5.09 18.59
CA ILE A 274 3.09 5.51 17.19
C ILE A 274 4.37 6.29 16.96
N ILE A 275 5.06 6.00 15.86
CA ILE A 275 6.28 6.67 15.44
C ILE A 275 6.00 7.34 14.11
N PHE A 276 6.15 8.66 14.05
CA PHE A 276 6.17 9.41 12.81
C PHE A 276 7.61 9.52 12.33
N LEU A 277 7.90 8.90 11.19
CA LEU A 277 9.20 8.97 10.55
C LEU A 277 9.24 10.17 9.61
N THR A 278 10.23 10.98 9.76
CA THR A 278 10.50 12.13 8.90
C THR A 278 11.97 12.17 8.51
N CYS A 279 12.25 12.74 7.36
CA CYS A 279 13.60 13.12 6.94
C CYS A 279 13.62 14.64 6.86
N ASP A 280 14.35 15.28 7.75
CA ASP A 280 14.47 16.75 7.76
C ASP A 280 15.82 17.19 7.23
N THR A 281 15.86 17.60 5.98
CA THR A 281 17.07 18.10 5.31
C THR A 281 17.46 19.53 5.70
N LYS A 282 16.63 20.21 6.52
CA LYS A 282 16.88 21.59 6.97
C LYS A 282 17.51 21.65 8.38
N GLY A 283 17.55 20.50 9.09
CA GLY A 283 18.10 20.44 10.44
C GLY A 283 17.28 21.19 11.51
N VAL A 284 15.97 21.33 11.28
CA VAL A 284 15.06 22.04 12.18
C VAL A 284 14.46 21.09 13.23
N LEU A 285 14.16 19.85 12.85
CA LEU A 285 13.54 18.88 13.73
C LEU A 285 14.59 18.11 14.55
N PRO A 286 14.30 17.82 15.83
CA PRO A 286 15.20 17.02 16.66
C PRO A 286 15.28 15.57 16.15
N PRO A 287 16.36 14.84 16.48
CA PRO A 287 16.48 13.43 16.12
C PRO A 287 15.31 12.57 16.65
N VAL A 288 14.86 12.83 17.89
CA VAL A 288 13.72 12.18 18.52
C VAL A 288 12.96 13.17 19.39
N ALA A 289 11.64 13.16 19.30
CA ALA A 289 10.77 13.95 20.18
C ALA A 289 9.52 13.16 20.57
N LYS A 290 9.09 13.30 21.82
CA LYS A 290 7.77 12.84 22.25
C LYS A 290 6.76 13.96 21.95
N LEU A 291 5.70 13.65 21.23
CA LEU A 291 4.68 14.60 20.82
C LEU A 291 3.48 14.58 21.79
N ASN A 292 2.93 15.74 22.10
CA ASN A 292 1.62 15.88 22.68
C ASN A 292 0.52 15.68 21.61
N HIS A 293 -0.76 15.71 21.99
CA HIS A 293 -1.86 15.43 21.06
C HIS A 293 -1.95 16.45 19.91
N ASP A 294 -1.72 17.73 20.20
CA ASP A 294 -1.82 18.79 19.19
C ASP A 294 -0.64 18.73 18.22
N GLN A 295 0.56 18.46 18.73
CA GLN A 295 1.76 18.22 17.91
C GLN A 295 1.58 16.97 17.05
N ALA A 296 1.02 15.89 17.59
CA ALA A 296 0.73 14.67 16.85
C ALA A 296 -0.29 14.91 15.73
N TYR A 297 -1.36 15.67 16.02
CA TYR A 297 -2.34 16.08 15.02
C TYR A 297 -1.70 16.87 13.90
N TYR A 298 -0.94 17.91 14.23
CA TYR A 298 -0.28 18.75 13.25
C TYR A 298 0.71 17.98 12.39
N GLN A 299 1.57 17.17 13.01
CA GLN A 299 2.57 16.37 12.29
C GLN A 299 1.93 15.34 11.36
N PHE A 300 0.86 14.66 11.80
CA PHE A 300 0.14 13.72 10.97
C PHE A 300 -0.61 14.40 9.83
N LEU A 301 -1.28 15.52 10.11
CA LEU A 301 -2.04 16.26 9.09
C LEU A 301 -1.12 16.88 8.05
N SER A 302 0.02 17.45 8.46
CA SER A 302 0.99 18.04 7.53
C SER A 302 1.78 16.99 6.75
N GLY A 303 2.13 15.87 7.41
CA GLY A 303 2.96 14.82 6.83
C GLY A 303 4.31 15.35 6.31
N TYR A 304 4.92 16.29 7.08
CA TYR A 304 6.20 16.90 6.70
C TYR A 304 7.33 15.89 6.64
N THR A 305 8.07 15.90 5.54
CA THR A 305 9.32 15.16 5.34
C THR A 305 10.09 15.75 4.17
N ALA A 306 11.18 15.13 3.75
CA ALA A 306 11.86 15.45 2.50
C ALA A 306 11.65 14.34 1.47
N LYS A 307 11.56 14.72 0.20
CA LYS A 307 11.75 13.80 -0.93
C LYS A 307 13.23 13.52 -1.06
N ILE A 308 13.61 12.27 -0.93
CA ILE A 308 14.99 11.80 -1.09
C ILE A 308 15.18 11.38 -2.54
N GLY A 309 16.32 11.72 -3.15
CA GLY A 309 16.67 11.33 -4.51
C GLY A 309 16.51 9.82 -4.73
N GLY A 310 16.06 9.42 -5.93
CA GLY A 310 15.76 8.02 -6.25
C GLY A 310 14.34 7.55 -5.89
N THR A 311 13.54 8.36 -5.19
CA THR A 311 12.12 8.06 -4.92
C THR A 311 11.17 8.74 -5.91
N ASP A 312 11.65 9.79 -6.59
CA ASP A 312 10.92 10.55 -7.60
C ASP A 312 11.89 10.88 -8.74
N LEU A 313 11.50 10.60 -10.00
CA LEU A 313 12.33 10.84 -11.19
C LEU A 313 12.76 12.31 -11.37
N SER A 314 12.12 13.24 -10.66
CA SER A 314 12.35 14.68 -10.77
C SER A 314 13.28 15.28 -9.70
N ALA A 315 13.68 14.52 -8.67
CA ALA A 315 14.41 15.06 -7.54
C ALA A 315 15.92 14.74 -7.62
N SER A 316 16.71 15.65 -8.17
CA SER A 316 18.19 15.60 -8.12
C SER A 316 18.78 16.04 -6.77
N THR A 317 18.00 16.78 -5.98
CA THR A 317 18.39 17.26 -4.62
C THR A 317 17.25 17.04 -3.63
N PRO A 318 17.56 16.70 -2.36
CA PRO A 318 16.54 16.56 -1.34
C PRO A 318 15.72 17.85 -1.17
N SER A 319 14.41 17.75 -1.25
CA SER A 319 13.49 18.88 -1.11
C SER A 319 12.41 18.61 -0.08
N SER A 320 12.06 19.62 0.72
CA SER A 320 10.94 19.52 1.67
C SER A 320 9.64 19.21 0.94
N THR A 321 8.86 18.31 1.49
CA THR A 321 7.54 17.96 0.97
C THR A 321 6.53 17.77 2.09
N PHE A 322 5.27 17.95 1.74
CA PHE A 322 4.13 17.71 2.62
C PHE A 322 3.25 16.65 1.95
N SER A 323 2.83 15.66 2.72
CA SER A 323 1.89 14.63 2.26
C SER A 323 0.97 14.29 3.40
N SER A 324 -0.21 14.87 3.39
CA SER A 324 -1.20 14.74 4.46
C SER A 324 -1.40 13.28 4.87
N CYS A 325 -1.37 13.04 6.18
CA CYS A 325 -1.47 11.70 6.78
C CYS A 325 -0.40 10.70 6.27
N PHE A 326 0.74 11.19 5.78
CA PHE A 326 1.80 10.41 5.15
C PHE A 326 1.33 9.56 3.95
N GLY A 327 0.24 9.95 3.30
CA GLY A 327 -0.36 9.19 2.21
C GLY A 327 -1.40 9.95 1.41
N GLU A 328 -1.21 11.25 1.19
CA GLU A 328 -2.19 12.16 0.55
C GLU A 328 -2.75 11.63 -0.77
N ILE A 329 -1.91 11.02 -1.61
CA ILE A 329 -2.31 10.45 -2.90
C ILE A 329 -3.35 9.33 -2.77
N PHE A 330 -3.47 8.73 -1.60
CA PHE A 330 -4.40 7.63 -1.35
C PHE A 330 -5.70 8.08 -0.65
N LEU A 331 -5.79 9.34 -0.20
CA LEU A 331 -6.91 9.82 0.61
C LEU A 331 -8.11 10.24 -0.24
N PRO A 332 -9.22 9.48 -0.27
CA PRO A 332 -10.44 9.90 -0.95
C PRO A 332 -11.31 10.83 -0.10
N LEU A 333 -11.12 10.90 1.22
CA LEU A 333 -11.76 11.83 2.12
C LEU A 333 -10.81 12.96 2.51
N HIS A 334 -11.35 14.05 3.07
CA HIS A 334 -10.52 15.14 3.56
C HIS A 334 -9.55 14.65 4.64
N PRO A 335 -8.27 15.05 4.63
CA PRO A 335 -7.26 14.56 5.57
C PRO A 335 -7.63 14.72 7.04
N THR A 336 -8.38 15.76 7.38
CA THR A 336 -8.86 15.99 8.76
C THR A 336 -9.74 14.87 9.30
N VAL A 337 -10.44 14.11 8.43
CA VAL A 337 -11.23 12.96 8.88
C VAL A 337 -10.31 11.91 9.51
N TYR A 338 -9.21 11.58 8.85
CA TYR A 338 -8.25 10.59 9.36
C TYR A 338 -7.49 11.12 10.58
N ALA A 339 -7.09 12.41 10.55
CA ALA A 339 -6.36 13.04 11.64
C ALA A 339 -7.22 13.12 12.94
N ASN A 340 -8.49 13.47 12.84
CA ASN A 340 -9.40 13.48 13.98
C ASN A 340 -9.56 12.07 14.55
N MET A 341 -9.82 11.07 13.71
CA MET A 341 -9.93 9.67 14.13
C MET A 341 -8.65 9.17 14.82
N LEU A 342 -7.48 9.55 14.30
CA LEU A 342 -6.20 9.18 14.91
C LEU A 342 -6.09 9.73 16.33
N ILE A 343 -6.36 11.02 16.51
CA ILE A 343 -6.25 11.67 17.83
C ILE A 343 -7.29 11.13 18.83
N GLU A 344 -8.50 10.85 18.38
CA GLU A 344 -9.52 10.21 19.22
C GLU A 344 -9.04 8.85 19.74
N LYS A 345 -8.49 8.02 18.86
CA LYS A 345 -7.94 6.70 19.22
C LYS A 345 -6.69 6.81 20.09
N ILE A 346 -5.79 7.77 19.84
CA ILE A 346 -4.62 8.04 20.68
C ILE A 346 -5.06 8.39 22.11
N LYS A 347 -6.02 9.29 22.26
CA LYS A 347 -6.58 9.69 23.57
C LYS A 347 -7.26 8.51 24.27
N LYS A 348 -8.13 7.79 23.55
CA LYS A 348 -8.91 6.67 24.10
C LYS A 348 -8.01 5.54 24.64
N HIS A 349 -6.91 5.23 23.94
CA HIS A 349 -6.03 4.10 24.27
C HIS A 349 -4.72 4.51 24.95
N ASN A 350 -4.57 5.80 25.29
CA ASN A 350 -3.39 6.38 25.95
C ASN A 350 -2.08 5.99 25.22
N VAL A 351 -2.00 6.31 23.93
CA VAL A 351 -0.90 5.94 23.05
C VAL A 351 0.20 7.00 23.09
N ASN A 352 1.45 6.58 23.24
CA ASN A 352 2.59 7.50 23.11
C ASN A 352 2.86 7.76 21.64
N VAL A 353 3.09 9.02 21.30
CA VAL A 353 3.45 9.43 19.94
C VAL A 353 4.86 10.00 19.91
N TRP A 354 5.65 9.54 18.97
CA TRP A 354 7.04 9.91 18.80
C TRP A 354 7.27 10.43 17.38
N LEU A 355 8.09 11.44 17.27
CA LEU A 355 8.71 11.87 16.02
C LEU A 355 10.13 11.32 15.99
N VAL A 356 10.52 10.70 14.91
CA VAL A 356 11.89 10.24 14.67
C VAL A 356 12.35 10.80 13.33
N ASN A 357 13.40 11.62 13.41
CA ASN A 357 14.05 12.20 12.25
C ASN A 357 15.19 11.27 11.80
N THR A 358 15.06 10.74 10.58
CA THR A 358 16.01 9.74 10.03
C THR A 358 17.13 10.36 9.19
N GLY A 359 17.18 11.68 9.10
CA GLY A 359 18.26 12.44 8.44
C GLY A 359 18.08 12.72 6.98
#